data_222d873fcc91fc20bd0acd00098b2a0b
#
_entry.id   222d873fcc91fc20bd0acd00098b2a0b
#
_cell.length_a   1.000
_cell.length_b   1.000
_cell.length_c   1.000
_cell.angle_alpha   90.00
_cell.angle_beta   90.00
_cell.angle_gamma   90.00
#
_symmetry.space_group_name_H-M   'P 1'
#
loop_
_entity.id
_entity.type
_entity.pdbx_description
1 polymer ?
#
loop_
_entity_poly.entity_id
_entity_poly.type
_entity_poly.pdbx_seq_one_letter_code
_entity_poly.pdbx_strand_id
1 'polypeptide(L)'
;MKIKLKHLVVMFLLHLLFTPLSLAKPVTYVIDPSHTFPAFEADHMGGLSLWRGKINSTSGEVILDKKNNTGSVNVVMAMDSIDFGHDGMNKHAKGDDMFDVEKFPEARYEGALIDFQDGAPTKVKGKLTLHGITKEVDLDIKTFKCKIHPFKFKQVCGADIYGNIMRDDFGISYGKLLGFKMDVALRIGVEAIKK
;
A
#
# COMPACT_ATOMS: atom_id res chain seq x y z
N MET A 1 -15.82 5.54 70.88
CA MET A 1 -15.10 6.18 69.81
C MET A 1 -15.67 5.70 68.50
N LYS A 2 -16.64 6.44 67.92
CA LYS A 2 -17.33 6.07 66.64
C LYS A 2 -16.69 6.85 65.51
N ILE A 3 -15.68 6.26 64.90
CA ILE A 3 -15.05 6.83 63.69
C ILE A 3 -16.00 6.60 62.51
N LYS A 4 -16.39 7.66 61.88
CA LYS A 4 -17.48 7.75 60.94
C LYS A 4 -17.16 6.96 59.65
N LEU A 5 -17.87 5.84 59.49
CA LEU A 5 -17.83 4.95 58.30
C LEU A 5 -18.11 5.70 56.96
N LYS A 6 -18.69 6.87 57.02
CA LYS A 6 -18.99 7.71 55.84
C LYS A 6 -17.75 8.25 55.10
N HIS A 7 -16.63 8.45 55.75
CA HIS A 7 -15.42 8.98 55.09
C HIS A 7 -14.61 7.90 54.38
N LEU A 8 -14.76 6.63 54.78
CA LEU A 8 -14.06 5.52 54.14
C LEU A 8 -14.67 5.15 52.76
N VAL A 9 -16.00 5.29 52.62
CA VAL A 9 -16.72 5.00 51.39
C VAL A 9 -16.42 6.05 50.31
N VAL A 10 -16.29 7.33 50.68
CA VAL A 10 -15.98 8.42 49.71
C VAL A 10 -14.55 8.31 49.20
N MET A 11 -13.59 7.84 50.03
CA MET A 11 -12.20 7.67 49.57
C MET A 11 -12.02 6.47 48.63
N PHE A 12 -12.85 5.44 48.78
CA PHE A 12 -12.82 4.27 47.89
C PHE A 12 -13.48 4.53 46.51
N LEU A 13 -14.47 5.42 46.46
CA LEU A 13 -15.13 5.83 45.22
C LEU A 13 -14.30 6.77 44.35
N LEU A 14 -13.33 7.50 44.95
CA LEU A 14 -12.47 8.41 44.18
C LEU A 14 -11.31 7.72 43.46
N HIS A 15 -10.99 6.46 43.81
CA HIS A 15 -9.93 5.66 43.17
C HIS A 15 -10.40 4.91 41.92
N LEU A 16 -11.69 4.87 41.62
CA LEU A 16 -12.26 4.12 40.50
C LEU A 16 -12.32 4.91 39.16
N LEU A 17 -11.88 6.20 39.14
CA LEU A 17 -12.00 7.07 37.99
C LEU A 17 -10.70 7.34 37.20
N PHE A 18 -9.58 6.77 37.63
CA PHE A 18 -8.32 6.84 36.89
C PHE A 18 -7.99 5.47 36.25
N THR A 19 -8.84 5.02 35.34
CA THR A 19 -8.37 4.03 34.35
C THR A 19 -7.45 4.79 33.38
N PRO A 20 -6.14 4.44 33.32
CA PRO A 20 -5.29 5.03 32.31
C PRO A 20 -5.89 4.69 30.95
N LEU A 21 -6.24 5.69 30.17
CA LEU A 21 -6.57 5.49 28.75
C LEU A 21 -5.34 4.85 28.11
N SER A 22 -5.38 3.55 27.93
CA SER A 22 -4.35 2.84 27.18
C SER A 22 -4.41 3.36 25.76
N LEU A 23 -3.53 4.29 25.41
CA LEU A 23 -3.32 4.75 24.05
C LEU A 23 -2.72 3.57 23.27
N ALA A 24 -3.57 2.86 22.53
CA ALA A 24 -3.07 1.86 21.60
C ALA A 24 -2.11 2.58 20.64
N LYS A 25 -0.85 2.15 20.63
CA LYS A 25 0.17 2.76 19.75
C LYS A 25 -0.05 2.31 18.31
N PRO A 26 0.30 3.16 17.32
CA PRO A 26 0.37 2.74 15.93
C PRO A 26 1.23 1.49 15.78
N VAL A 27 0.83 0.60 14.90
CA VAL A 27 1.52 -0.66 14.63
C VAL A 27 2.19 -0.58 13.27
N THR A 28 3.48 -0.91 13.23
CA THR A 28 4.24 -1.01 11.98
C THR A 28 4.17 -2.42 11.43
N TYR A 29 3.88 -2.52 10.14
CA TYR A 29 3.93 -3.74 9.34
C TYR A 29 4.96 -3.57 8.25
N VAL A 30 5.84 -4.55 8.08
CA VAL A 30 6.83 -4.58 7.00
C VAL A 30 6.26 -5.36 5.83
N ILE A 31 6.38 -4.82 4.63
CA ILE A 31 5.94 -5.49 3.39
C ILE A 31 6.61 -6.87 3.31
N ASP A 32 5.81 -7.90 3.04
CA ASP A 32 6.31 -9.24 2.73
C ASP A 32 6.58 -9.34 1.22
N PRO A 33 7.85 -9.31 0.78
CA PRO A 33 8.18 -9.32 -0.64
C PRO A 33 7.79 -10.63 -1.33
N SER A 34 7.60 -11.71 -0.57
CA SER A 34 7.18 -13.01 -1.11
C SER A 34 5.70 -13.07 -1.49
N HIS A 35 4.89 -12.13 -0.97
CA HIS A 35 3.44 -12.08 -1.16
C HIS A 35 2.93 -10.69 -1.58
N THR A 36 3.83 -9.85 -2.10
CA THR A 36 3.48 -8.49 -2.54
C THR A 36 3.99 -8.27 -3.95
N PHE A 37 3.07 -8.24 -4.90
CA PHE A 37 3.37 -8.07 -6.31
C PHE A 37 2.44 -6.98 -6.89
N PRO A 38 2.88 -5.71 -6.94
CA PRO A 38 2.14 -4.67 -7.64
C PRO A 38 1.97 -5.06 -9.10
N ALA A 39 0.75 -5.39 -9.48
CA ALA A 39 0.40 -5.80 -10.84
C ALA A 39 -0.39 -4.70 -11.55
N PHE A 40 -0.38 -4.75 -12.87
CA PHE A 40 -1.04 -3.78 -13.71
C PHE A 40 -1.49 -4.39 -15.04
N GLU A 41 -2.45 -3.72 -15.66
CA GLU A 41 -2.98 -4.04 -16.98
C GLU A 41 -2.86 -2.80 -17.88
N ALA A 42 -2.29 -2.97 -19.06
CA ALA A 42 -2.09 -1.91 -20.05
C ALA A 42 -2.64 -2.32 -21.41
N ASP A 43 -3.06 -1.33 -22.17
CA ASP A 43 -3.54 -1.54 -23.54
C ASP A 43 -2.41 -2.01 -24.47
N HIS A 44 -2.77 -2.90 -25.38
CA HIS A 44 -1.94 -3.29 -26.50
C HIS A 44 -2.66 -2.99 -27.83
N MET A 45 -2.02 -2.16 -28.62
CA MET A 45 -2.44 -1.80 -29.98
C MET A 45 -3.89 -1.27 -30.07
N GLY A 46 -4.25 -0.29 -29.21
CA GLY A 46 -5.53 0.41 -29.32
C GLY A 46 -6.75 -0.44 -28.95
N GLY A 47 -6.61 -1.37 -28.03
CA GLY A 47 -7.69 -2.23 -27.53
C GLY A 47 -7.71 -3.64 -28.12
N LEU A 48 -6.67 -4.04 -28.85
CA LEU A 48 -6.58 -5.41 -29.40
C LEU A 48 -6.52 -6.45 -28.27
N SER A 49 -5.75 -6.18 -27.23
CA SER A 49 -5.66 -7.02 -26.04
C SER A 49 -5.15 -6.21 -24.84
N LEU A 50 -5.16 -6.83 -23.64
CA LEU A 50 -4.50 -6.30 -22.46
C LEU A 50 -3.21 -7.08 -22.19
N TRP A 51 -2.14 -6.34 -22.01
CA TRP A 51 -0.90 -6.87 -21.46
C TRP A 51 -0.90 -6.69 -19.95
N ARG A 52 -0.49 -7.76 -19.26
CA ARG A 52 -0.41 -7.78 -17.80
C ARG A 52 1.03 -7.89 -17.38
N GLY A 53 1.41 -7.05 -16.44
CA GLY A 53 2.74 -7.08 -15.83
C GLY A 53 2.64 -6.93 -14.32
N LYS A 54 3.75 -7.20 -13.66
CA LYS A 54 3.92 -7.03 -12.21
C LYS A 54 5.33 -6.62 -11.88
N ILE A 55 5.53 -6.10 -10.66
CA ILE A 55 6.84 -5.86 -10.08
C ILE A 55 7.13 -6.98 -9.09
N ASN A 56 8.22 -7.71 -9.28
CA ASN A 56 8.58 -8.88 -8.47
C ASN A 56 9.36 -8.54 -7.19
N SER A 57 9.95 -7.35 -7.10
CA SER A 57 10.73 -6.91 -5.94
C SER A 57 10.13 -5.63 -5.36
N THR A 58 9.54 -5.76 -4.17
CA THR A 58 8.85 -4.69 -3.46
C THR A 58 9.26 -4.69 -2.00
N SER A 59 9.47 -3.52 -1.41
CA SER A 59 9.80 -3.35 0.00
C SER A 59 9.07 -2.13 0.59
N GLY A 60 9.09 -2.00 1.90
CA GLY A 60 8.49 -0.85 2.56
C GLY A 60 7.77 -1.19 3.86
N GLU A 61 7.03 -0.20 4.35
CA GLU A 61 6.31 -0.31 5.62
C GLU A 61 4.92 0.32 5.52
N VAL A 62 4.01 -0.24 6.30
CA VAL A 62 2.68 0.31 6.58
C VAL A 62 2.57 0.57 8.06
N ILE A 63 2.22 1.79 8.45
CA ILE A 63 1.90 2.14 9.83
C ILE A 63 0.38 2.23 9.93
N LEU A 64 -0.21 1.54 10.90
CA LEU A 64 -1.65 1.48 11.07
C LEU A 64 -2.04 1.77 12.51
N ASP A 65 -2.87 2.77 12.72
CA ASP A 65 -3.52 3.10 13.98
C ASP A 65 -5.04 2.90 13.84
N LYS A 66 -5.49 1.69 14.16
CA LYS A 66 -6.92 1.33 14.07
C LYS A 66 -7.80 2.11 15.05
N LYS A 67 -7.23 2.55 16.19
CA LYS A 67 -7.98 3.28 17.21
C LYS A 67 -8.31 4.70 16.75
N ASN A 68 -7.36 5.34 16.11
CA ASN A 68 -7.49 6.72 15.63
C ASN A 68 -7.93 6.80 14.17
N ASN A 69 -8.16 5.64 13.50
CA ASN A 69 -8.50 5.55 12.08
C ASN A 69 -7.51 6.32 11.20
N THR A 70 -6.22 6.11 11.44
CA THR A 70 -5.14 6.73 10.69
C THR A 70 -4.09 5.69 10.30
N GLY A 71 -3.27 6.02 9.31
CA GLY A 71 -2.13 5.21 8.93
C GLY A 71 -1.38 5.82 7.76
N SER A 72 -0.23 5.24 7.45
CA SER A 72 0.58 5.63 6.31
C SER A 72 1.19 4.44 5.63
N VAL A 73 1.50 4.60 4.37
CA VAL A 73 2.22 3.61 3.55
C VAL A 73 3.44 4.27 2.94
N ASN A 74 4.54 3.53 2.87
CA ASN A 74 5.75 3.90 2.14
C ASN A 74 6.28 2.63 1.48
N VAL A 75 6.23 2.58 0.16
CA VAL A 75 6.56 1.39 -0.64
C VAL A 75 7.55 1.77 -1.73
N VAL A 76 8.57 0.92 -1.89
CA VAL A 76 9.59 1.02 -2.93
C VAL A 76 9.50 -0.23 -3.80
N MET A 77 9.51 -0.02 -5.10
CA MET A 77 9.46 -1.05 -6.14
C MET A 77 10.72 -0.98 -6.98
N ALA A 78 11.47 -2.08 -7.07
CA ALA A 78 12.65 -2.18 -7.93
C ALA A 78 12.20 -2.39 -9.39
N MET A 79 12.44 -1.41 -10.25
CA MET A 79 11.90 -1.39 -11.61
C MET A 79 12.57 -2.39 -12.55
N ASP A 80 13.78 -2.83 -12.23
CA ASP A 80 14.47 -3.91 -12.95
C ASP A 80 13.78 -5.29 -12.75
N SER A 81 12.89 -5.40 -11.75
CA SER A 81 12.11 -6.61 -11.46
C SER A 81 10.77 -6.67 -12.21
N ILE A 82 10.51 -5.75 -13.14
CA ILE A 82 9.29 -5.76 -13.96
C ILE A 82 9.20 -7.03 -14.79
N ASP A 83 8.04 -7.67 -14.79
CA ASP A 83 7.82 -8.96 -15.40
C ASP A 83 6.44 -9.04 -16.07
N PHE A 84 6.44 -9.29 -17.37
CA PHE A 84 5.25 -9.55 -18.21
C PHE A 84 5.07 -11.04 -18.51
N GLY A 85 5.93 -11.91 -17.95
CA GLY A 85 5.95 -13.33 -18.32
C GLY A 85 6.48 -13.57 -19.74
N HIS A 86 7.21 -12.62 -20.33
CA HIS A 86 7.76 -12.69 -21.69
C HIS A 86 9.09 -11.95 -21.76
N ASP A 87 10.20 -12.66 -21.98
CA ASP A 87 11.56 -12.12 -21.91
C ASP A 87 11.79 -10.93 -22.83
N GLY A 88 11.31 -11.00 -24.08
CA GLY A 88 11.43 -9.91 -25.04
C GLY A 88 10.72 -8.64 -24.58
N MET A 89 9.54 -8.78 -23.97
CA MET A 89 8.79 -7.65 -23.41
C MET A 89 9.46 -7.13 -22.15
N ASN A 90 9.96 -8.01 -21.29
CA ASN A 90 10.70 -7.63 -20.08
C ASN A 90 11.93 -6.79 -20.45
N LYS A 91 12.68 -7.21 -21.46
CA LYS A 91 13.82 -6.45 -21.97
C LYS A 91 13.42 -5.10 -22.53
N HIS A 92 12.38 -5.04 -23.37
CA HIS A 92 11.90 -3.79 -23.95
C HIS A 92 11.39 -2.83 -22.88
N ALA A 93 10.57 -3.32 -21.91
CA ALA A 93 10.06 -2.50 -20.84
C ALA A 93 11.15 -1.84 -19.98
N LYS A 94 12.31 -2.48 -19.83
CA LYS A 94 13.45 -1.92 -19.09
C LYS A 94 14.24 -0.86 -19.87
N GLY A 95 14.01 -0.75 -21.17
CA GLY A 95 14.72 0.16 -22.06
C GLY A 95 14.36 1.63 -21.84
N ASP A 96 15.16 2.48 -22.47
CA ASP A 96 15.11 3.95 -22.38
C ASP A 96 13.84 4.56 -23.02
N ASP A 97 13.20 3.84 -23.91
CA ASP A 97 11.93 4.22 -24.53
C ASP A 97 10.69 3.86 -23.70
N MET A 98 10.88 3.14 -22.58
CA MET A 98 9.82 2.71 -21.65
C MET A 98 10.13 3.17 -20.22
N PHE A 99 10.59 2.27 -19.35
CA PHE A 99 10.81 2.60 -17.92
C PHE A 99 12.22 3.14 -17.62
N ASP A 100 13.18 3.02 -18.55
CA ASP A 100 14.57 3.49 -18.41
C ASP A 100 15.15 3.12 -17.02
N VAL A 101 15.16 1.82 -16.73
CA VAL A 101 15.44 1.33 -15.36
C VAL A 101 16.90 1.59 -14.94
N GLU A 102 17.80 1.85 -15.87
CA GLU A 102 19.19 2.26 -15.56
C GLU A 102 19.21 3.65 -14.94
N LYS A 103 18.37 4.56 -15.43
CA LYS A 103 18.25 5.93 -14.92
C LYS A 103 17.25 6.04 -13.78
N PHE A 104 16.18 5.26 -13.80
CA PHE A 104 15.10 5.26 -12.83
C PHE A 104 14.91 3.86 -12.22
N PRO A 105 15.86 3.39 -11.38
CA PRO A 105 15.87 2.01 -10.88
C PRO A 105 14.72 1.70 -9.91
N GLU A 106 14.05 2.73 -9.38
CA GLU A 106 12.99 2.58 -8.40
C GLU A 106 11.75 3.40 -8.77
N ALA A 107 10.57 2.83 -8.46
CA ALA A 107 9.35 3.58 -8.28
C ALA A 107 9.00 3.61 -6.79
N ARG A 108 8.34 4.69 -6.32
CA ARG A 108 7.96 4.89 -4.92
C ARG A 108 6.51 5.30 -4.79
N TYR A 109 5.84 4.75 -3.79
CA TYR A 109 4.48 5.17 -3.44
C TYR A 109 4.41 5.51 -1.96
N GLU A 110 3.97 6.73 -1.66
CA GLU A 110 3.80 7.23 -0.30
C GLU A 110 2.37 7.78 -0.14
N GLY A 111 1.71 7.45 0.97
CA GLY A 111 0.35 7.93 1.17
C GLY A 111 -0.18 7.73 2.58
N ALA A 112 -1.35 8.33 2.81
CA ALA A 112 -2.13 8.19 4.03
C ALA A 112 -3.27 7.20 3.81
N LEU A 113 -3.48 6.30 4.77
CA LEU A 113 -4.66 5.45 4.85
C LEU A 113 -5.83 6.30 5.34
N ILE A 114 -6.93 6.31 4.61
CA ILE A 114 -8.11 7.14 4.88
C ILE A 114 -9.40 6.35 4.70
N ASP A 115 -10.53 7.00 4.99
CA ASP A 115 -11.90 6.46 4.82
C ASP A 115 -12.08 5.11 5.53
N PHE A 116 -11.76 5.08 6.84
CA PHE A 116 -11.83 3.86 7.64
C PHE A 116 -13.29 3.43 7.88
N GLN A 117 -13.56 2.13 7.70
CA GLN A 117 -14.82 1.46 8.03
C GLN A 117 -14.51 0.28 8.95
N ASP A 118 -15.11 0.24 10.13
CA ASP A 118 -14.88 -0.81 11.15
C ASP A 118 -13.38 -1.05 11.46
N GLY A 119 -12.58 0.02 11.48
CA GLY A 119 -11.14 -0.03 11.74
C GLY A 119 -10.29 -0.55 10.56
N ALA A 120 -10.90 -0.71 9.38
CA ALA A 120 -10.23 -1.07 8.13
C ALA A 120 -10.18 0.14 7.17
N PRO A 121 -9.01 0.52 6.64
CA PRO A 121 -8.93 1.58 5.64
C PRO A 121 -9.56 1.11 4.32
N THR A 122 -10.24 2.01 3.61
CA THR A 122 -10.85 1.73 2.31
C THR A 122 -10.17 2.47 1.17
N LYS A 123 -9.31 3.46 1.49
CA LYS A 123 -8.55 4.21 0.49
C LYS A 123 -7.14 4.54 0.97
N VAL A 124 -6.27 4.77 0.01
CA VAL A 124 -4.98 5.44 0.21
C VAL A 124 -4.98 6.73 -0.62
N LYS A 125 -4.79 7.86 0.03
CA LYS A 125 -4.49 9.13 -0.64
C LYS A 125 -2.99 9.30 -0.69
N GLY A 126 -2.41 9.29 -1.90
CA GLY A 126 -0.96 9.18 -2.01
C GLY A 126 -0.36 9.76 -3.27
N LYS A 127 0.95 9.60 -3.37
CA LYS A 127 1.78 10.04 -4.49
C LYS A 127 2.60 8.87 -5.03
N LEU A 128 2.59 8.71 -6.33
CA LEU A 128 3.46 7.80 -7.05
C LEU A 128 4.60 8.60 -7.69
N THR A 129 5.82 8.19 -7.41
CA THR A 129 7.00 8.60 -8.18
C THR A 129 7.36 7.45 -9.10
N LEU A 130 7.27 7.68 -10.41
CA LEU A 130 7.58 6.71 -11.45
C LEU A 130 8.34 7.42 -12.56
N HIS A 131 9.39 6.80 -13.10
CA HIS A 131 10.20 7.38 -14.16
C HIS A 131 10.70 8.82 -13.83
N GLY A 132 11.03 9.05 -12.55
CA GLY A 132 11.48 10.35 -12.03
C GLY A 132 10.40 11.43 -11.86
N ILE A 133 9.14 11.15 -12.21
CA ILE A 133 8.02 12.09 -12.10
C ILE A 133 7.11 11.68 -10.95
N THR A 134 6.71 12.64 -10.13
CA THR A 134 5.78 12.43 -9.00
C THR A 134 4.41 13.00 -9.32
N LYS A 135 3.37 12.19 -9.15
CA LYS A 135 1.96 12.58 -9.32
C LYS A 135 1.11 12.09 -8.15
N GLU A 136 0.01 12.78 -7.89
CA GLU A 136 -1.03 12.29 -6.98
C GLU A 136 -1.74 11.09 -7.63
N VAL A 137 -1.79 9.98 -6.89
CA VAL A 137 -2.45 8.74 -7.31
C VAL A 137 -3.18 8.17 -6.10
N ASP A 138 -4.48 8.32 -6.08
CA ASP A 138 -5.32 7.71 -5.04
C ASP A 138 -5.62 6.26 -5.38
N LEU A 139 -5.69 5.41 -4.37
CA LEU A 139 -5.94 3.98 -4.52
C LEU A 139 -7.13 3.55 -3.67
N ASP A 140 -7.96 2.68 -4.24
CA ASP A 140 -9.09 2.05 -3.54
C ASP A 140 -8.65 0.71 -2.94
N ILE A 141 -8.87 0.52 -1.65
CA ILE A 141 -8.69 -0.76 -0.97
C ILE A 141 -10.01 -1.54 -1.05
N LYS A 142 -10.04 -2.59 -1.87
CA LYS A 142 -11.26 -3.40 -2.09
C LYS A 142 -11.45 -4.45 -1.01
N THR A 143 -10.36 -5.02 -0.52
CA THR A 143 -10.36 -5.95 0.61
C THR A 143 -9.25 -5.56 1.58
N PHE A 144 -9.50 -5.73 2.88
CA PHE A 144 -8.48 -5.59 3.93
C PHE A 144 -8.73 -6.61 5.03
N LYS A 145 -7.75 -7.43 5.36
CA LYS A 145 -7.88 -8.42 6.41
C LYS A 145 -6.56 -8.67 7.13
N CYS A 146 -6.63 -8.84 8.45
CA CYS A 146 -5.49 -9.26 9.27
C CYS A 146 -5.76 -10.61 9.91
N LYS A 147 -4.72 -11.47 9.95
CA LYS A 147 -4.74 -12.80 10.58
C LYS A 147 -3.42 -13.04 11.32
N ILE A 148 -3.41 -14.02 12.21
CA ILE A 148 -2.15 -14.59 12.71
C ILE A 148 -1.61 -15.58 11.68
N HIS A 149 -0.37 -15.40 11.26
CA HIS A 149 0.30 -16.30 10.33
C HIS A 149 0.58 -17.64 11.02
N PRO A 150 0.15 -18.79 10.46
CA PRO A 150 0.21 -20.07 11.15
C PRO A 150 1.63 -20.55 11.49
N PHE A 151 2.63 -20.16 10.68
CA PHE A 151 4.02 -20.58 10.88
C PHE A 151 4.92 -19.50 11.49
N LYS A 152 4.64 -18.21 11.23
CA LYS A 152 5.45 -17.09 11.75
C LYS A 152 4.95 -16.63 13.12
N PHE A 153 3.74 -17.02 13.55
CA PHE A 153 3.08 -16.62 14.80
C PHE A 153 3.00 -15.09 14.99
N LYS A 154 3.08 -14.35 13.88
CA LYS A 154 2.93 -12.90 13.82
C LYS A 154 1.65 -12.53 13.11
N GLN A 155 1.11 -11.36 13.41
CA GLN A 155 -0.01 -10.83 12.66
C GLN A 155 0.46 -10.41 11.25
N VAL A 156 -0.29 -10.83 10.24
CA VAL A 156 -0.14 -10.42 8.85
C VAL A 156 -1.42 -9.74 8.42
N CYS A 157 -1.30 -8.60 7.76
CA CYS A 157 -2.43 -7.92 7.12
C CYS A 157 -2.23 -7.96 5.61
N GLY A 158 -3.30 -8.26 4.88
CA GLY A 158 -3.33 -8.26 3.42
C GLY A 158 -4.44 -7.36 2.90
N ALA A 159 -4.25 -6.87 1.69
CA ALA A 159 -5.20 -6.04 0.97
C ALA A 159 -5.14 -6.27 -0.54
N ASP A 160 -6.30 -6.18 -1.20
CA ASP A 160 -6.40 -6.00 -2.65
C ASP A 160 -6.69 -4.53 -2.94
N ILE A 161 -5.85 -3.90 -3.76
CA ILE A 161 -5.84 -2.47 -3.97
C ILE A 161 -5.93 -2.18 -5.46
N TYR A 162 -6.81 -1.27 -5.84
CA TYR A 162 -7.07 -0.91 -7.23
C TYR A 162 -6.86 0.59 -7.45
N GLY A 163 -6.41 0.93 -8.65
CA GLY A 163 -6.24 2.31 -9.09
C GLY A 163 -6.06 2.40 -10.58
N ASN A 164 -5.89 3.60 -11.08
CA ASN A 164 -5.58 3.86 -12.47
C ASN A 164 -4.58 5.00 -12.56
N ILE A 165 -3.72 4.95 -13.57
CA ILE A 165 -2.80 6.03 -13.92
C ILE A 165 -2.80 6.25 -15.43
N MET A 166 -2.38 7.43 -15.86
CA MET A 166 -2.00 7.71 -17.23
C MET A 166 -0.48 7.60 -17.33
N ARG A 167 0.06 6.62 -18.06
CA ARG A 167 1.51 6.38 -18.10
C ARG A 167 2.28 7.51 -18.78
N ASP A 168 1.66 8.23 -19.67
CA ASP A 168 2.25 9.40 -20.31
C ASP A 168 2.38 10.62 -19.37
N ASP A 169 1.60 10.70 -18.29
CA ASP A 169 1.82 11.65 -17.20
C ASP A 169 3.17 11.46 -16.49
N PHE A 170 3.74 10.28 -16.61
CA PHE A 170 5.07 9.91 -16.10
C PHE A 170 6.14 9.85 -17.20
N GLY A 171 5.85 10.42 -18.38
CA GLY A 171 6.79 10.44 -19.51
C GLY A 171 6.89 9.12 -20.28
N ILE A 172 6.09 8.11 -19.97
CA ILE A 172 6.10 6.80 -20.63
C ILE A 172 5.07 6.81 -21.76
N SER A 173 5.46 7.34 -22.93
CA SER A 173 4.56 7.57 -24.06
C SER A 173 4.75 6.62 -25.25
N TYR A 174 5.54 5.57 -25.10
CA TYR A 174 5.76 4.60 -26.17
C TYR A 174 4.44 4.08 -26.76
N GLY A 175 4.38 4.02 -28.08
CA GLY A 175 3.20 3.53 -28.80
C GLY A 175 2.02 4.51 -28.87
N LYS A 176 2.07 5.69 -28.23
CA LYS A 176 0.97 6.67 -28.26
C LYS A 176 0.58 7.06 -29.68
N LEU A 177 1.56 7.35 -30.54
CA LEU A 177 1.34 7.68 -31.95
C LEU A 177 0.87 6.47 -32.78
N LEU A 178 1.00 5.26 -32.28
CA LEU A 178 0.52 4.02 -32.89
C LEU A 178 -0.86 3.61 -32.37
N GLY A 179 -1.54 4.50 -31.63
CA GLY A 179 -2.89 4.28 -31.14
C GLY A 179 -2.99 3.49 -29.83
N PHE A 180 -1.87 3.21 -29.15
CA PHE A 180 -1.91 2.60 -27.80
C PHE A 180 -2.56 3.57 -26.83
N LYS A 181 -3.46 3.07 -26.00
CA LYS A 181 -4.02 3.84 -24.89
C LYS A 181 -2.98 4.04 -23.81
N MET A 182 -3.08 5.16 -23.12
CA MET A 182 -2.11 5.55 -22.07
C MET A 182 -2.59 5.20 -20.68
N ASP A 183 -3.85 4.86 -20.51
CA ASP A 183 -4.42 4.41 -19.25
C ASP A 183 -3.87 3.03 -18.86
N VAL A 184 -3.51 2.89 -17.58
CA VAL A 184 -3.01 1.65 -16.96
C VAL A 184 -3.82 1.40 -15.71
N ALA A 185 -4.44 0.22 -15.65
CA ALA A 185 -5.17 -0.21 -14.47
C ALA A 185 -4.21 -0.91 -13.49
N LEU A 186 -4.21 -0.45 -12.23
CA LEU A 186 -3.43 -1.04 -11.15
C LEU A 186 -4.24 -2.13 -10.43
N ARG A 187 -3.62 -3.28 -10.20
CA ARG A 187 -4.20 -4.48 -9.55
C ARG A 187 -3.20 -5.02 -8.56
N ILE A 188 -3.23 -4.53 -7.34
CA ILE A 188 -2.16 -4.71 -6.37
C ILE A 188 -2.63 -5.64 -5.27
N GLY A 189 -2.02 -6.81 -5.15
CA GLY A 189 -2.08 -7.64 -3.96
C GLY A 189 -0.90 -7.31 -3.04
N VAL A 190 -1.16 -7.05 -1.77
CA VAL A 190 -0.13 -6.74 -0.79
C VAL A 190 -0.34 -7.50 0.51
N GLU A 191 0.73 -8.05 1.06
CA GLU A 191 0.77 -8.56 2.42
C GLU A 191 1.90 -7.87 3.22
N ALA A 192 1.64 -7.62 4.50
CA ALA A 192 2.61 -7.01 5.40
C ALA A 192 2.57 -7.67 6.78
N ILE A 193 3.75 -7.89 7.36
CA ILE A 193 3.95 -8.62 8.61
C ILE A 193 4.21 -7.64 9.73
N LYS A 194 3.52 -7.79 10.85
CA LYS A 194 3.75 -6.99 12.05
C LYS A 194 5.22 -7.10 12.50
N LYS A 195 5.84 -5.95 12.68
CA LYS A 195 7.22 -5.81 13.18
C LYS A 195 7.37 -6.25 14.63
#